data_59350cc3b679c0f9a3fe7e17d83f95d4
#
_entry.id   59350cc3b679c0f9a3fe7e17d83f95d4
#
_cell.length_a   1.000
_cell.length_b   1.000
_cell.length_c   1.000
_cell.angle_alpha   90.00
_cell.angle_beta   90.00
_cell.angle_gamma   90.00
#
_symmetry.space_group_name_H-M   'P 1'
#
loop_
_entity.id
_entity.type
_entity.pdbx_description
1 polymer ?
#
loop_
_entity_poly.entity_id
_entity_poly.type
_entity_poly.pdbx_seq_one_letter_code
_entity_poly.pdbx_strand_id
1 'polypeptide(L)'
;MDSGGKLKFYRILTSVILGAFIIYSNLYWVQPLITLFSKSFNQSPASASLVLSITTIALALGLLFAPFLSNNLGRKNTMVYSLLLTSLFNMMSMVIDHFYWLLLMRFLIGICISGFLASVITYLIEEVKKEWLGRVVGIYVAGTALGGVLARTISSLLVEHYELSTVAVIIGGATLIASNLFWIMLPQSSNFIKRTYALIHLKNGFMASLLDNKIRGIYIAHFFTIGIYTSVLNYISYPLTKPPYSFNQSVIGLFYFATLSGVVGSLLFGRLIGKFFDISLYRISLLIMAVGAVLTTSHILWFVITGLIIFAFGIFASNTMASNWIANNAPSTHKTEANSLYSIFYYLGSSIIGWLSGYLFLFFGWSIFIFLLSGLLVLTAFLLRGKKHELELEDHSYQKNENST
;
A
#
# COMPACT_ATOMS: atom_id res chain seq x y z
N MET A 1 -5.84 -7.56 33.91
CA MET A 1 -6.35 -6.23 33.49
C MET A 1 -7.59 -5.95 34.30
N ASP A 2 -7.64 -4.81 34.98
CA ASP A 2 -8.84 -4.34 35.63
C ASP A 2 -9.91 -3.94 34.59
N SER A 3 -11.16 -3.79 35.02
CA SER A 3 -12.27 -3.51 34.11
C SER A 3 -12.04 -2.27 33.22
N GLY A 4 -11.44 -1.22 33.80
CA GLY A 4 -11.10 0.00 33.06
C GLY A 4 -10.03 -0.20 32.01
N GLY A 5 -9.01 -1.01 32.30
CA GLY A 5 -7.96 -1.34 31.35
C GLY A 5 -8.44 -2.21 30.17
N LYS A 6 -9.40 -3.11 30.41
CA LYS A 6 -10.05 -3.89 29.34
C LYS A 6 -10.87 -2.98 28.42
N LEU A 7 -11.65 -2.07 28.97
CA LEU A 7 -12.47 -1.14 28.19
C LEU A 7 -11.61 -0.23 27.32
N LYS A 8 -10.51 0.33 27.86
CA LYS A 8 -9.53 1.13 27.08
C LYS A 8 -8.95 0.33 25.93
N PHE A 9 -8.56 -0.93 26.17
CA PHE A 9 -7.99 -1.81 25.14
C PHE A 9 -8.97 -2.06 23.99
N TYR A 10 -10.24 -2.42 24.28
CA TYR A 10 -11.24 -2.64 23.22
C TYR A 10 -11.55 -1.36 22.44
N ARG A 11 -11.58 -0.20 23.10
CA ARG A 11 -11.76 1.09 22.43
C ARG A 11 -10.62 1.40 21.48
N ILE A 12 -9.36 1.13 21.85
CA ILE A 12 -8.21 1.26 20.94
C ILE A 12 -8.35 0.33 19.74
N LEU A 13 -8.63 -0.95 19.99
CA LEU A 13 -8.73 -1.97 18.97
C LEU A 13 -9.81 -1.65 17.92
N THR A 14 -11.02 -1.35 18.37
CA THR A 14 -12.13 -1.00 17.46
C THR A 14 -11.88 0.29 16.69
N SER A 15 -11.32 1.32 17.37
CA SER A 15 -10.96 2.58 16.70
C SER A 15 -9.92 2.37 15.61
N VAL A 16 -8.88 1.57 15.85
CA VAL A 16 -7.81 1.37 14.89
C VAL A 16 -8.29 0.59 13.67
N ILE A 17 -9.18 -0.39 13.85
CA ILE A 17 -9.84 -1.10 12.75
C ILE A 17 -10.69 -0.11 11.93
N LEU A 18 -11.50 0.70 12.60
CA LEU A 18 -12.35 1.69 11.96
C LEU A 18 -11.54 2.72 11.18
N GLY A 19 -10.46 3.25 11.78
CA GLY A 19 -9.55 4.19 11.12
C GLY A 19 -8.86 3.59 9.89
N ALA A 20 -8.41 2.33 9.97
CA ALA A 20 -7.87 1.58 8.84
C ALA A 20 -8.91 1.46 7.71
N PHE A 21 -10.14 1.08 8.04
CA PHE A 21 -11.22 0.96 7.08
C PHE A 21 -11.51 2.31 6.38
N ILE A 22 -11.62 3.40 7.15
CA ILE A 22 -11.89 4.75 6.61
C ILE A 22 -10.80 5.17 5.62
N ILE A 23 -9.53 5.05 6.00
CA ILE A 23 -8.38 5.48 5.18
C ILE A 23 -8.32 4.70 3.87
N TYR A 24 -8.40 3.38 3.95
CA TYR A 24 -8.26 2.54 2.76
C TYR A 24 -9.52 2.59 1.88
N SER A 25 -10.69 2.88 2.47
CA SER A 25 -11.90 3.16 1.70
C SER A 25 -11.74 4.42 0.86
N ASN A 26 -11.32 5.53 1.46
CA ASN A 26 -11.11 6.79 0.74
C ASN A 26 -9.96 6.71 -0.28
N LEU A 27 -8.95 5.87 -0.05
CA LEU A 27 -7.85 5.69 -0.98
C LEU A 27 -8.27 4.90 -2.22
N TYR A 28 -8.96 3.77 -2.06
CA TYR A 28 -9.09 2.76 -3.10
C TYR A 28 -10.44 2.66 -3.80
N TRP A 29 -11.49 3.34 -3.35
CA TRP A 29 -12.80 3.28 -4.01
C TRP A 29 -12.78 3.68 -5.49
N VAL A 30 -11.86 4.54 -5.88
CA VAL A 30 -11.70 5.02 -7.27
C VAL A 30 -11.06 3.99 -8.20
N GLN A 31 -10.32 3.01 -7.67
CA GLN A 31 -9.47 2.13 -8.46
C GLN A 31 -10.25 1.26 -9.47
N PRO A 32 -11.35 0.59 -9.13
CA PRO A 32 -12.13 -0.16 -10.10
C PRO A 32 -12.86 0.74 -11.13
N LEU A 33 -13.03 2.01 -10.80
CA LEU A 33 -13.80 2.97 -11.59
C LEU A 33 -12.94 3.78 -12.58
N ILE A 34 -11.65 3.46 -12.74
CA ILE A 34 -10.75 4.17 -13.65
C ILE A 34 -11.30 4.17 -15.09
N THR A 35 -11.91 3.06 -15.54
CA THR A 35 -12.58 2.99 -16.86
C THR A 35 -13.73 3.97 -17.00
N LEU A 36 -14.47 4.22 -15.92
CA LEU A 36 -15.58 5.16 -15.92
C LEU A 36 -15.07 6.61 -15.87
N PHE A 37 -14.05 6.91 -15.04
CA PHE A 37 -13.40 8.21 -15.05
C PHE A 37 -12.80 8.54 -16.41
N SER A 38 -12.19 7.56 -17.10
CA SER A 38 -11.68 7.70 -18.46
C SER A 38 -12.81 8.15 -19.42
N LYS A 39 -13.97 7.49 -19.35
CA LYS A 39 -15.13 7.81 -20.20
C LYS A 39 -15.78 9.16 -19.83
N SER A 40 -16.07 9.39 -18.54
CA SER A 40 -16.78 10.58 -18.08
C SER A 40 -16.01 11.88 -18.34
N PHE A 41 -14.69 11.87 -18.17
CA PHE A 41 -13.85 13.04 -18.37
C PHE A 41 -13.11 13.04 -19.72
N ASN A 42 -13.42 12.11 -20.62
CA ASN A 42 -12.77 11.96 -21.93
C ASN A 42 -11.22 11.94 -21.81
N GLN A 43 -10.72 11.17 -20.85
CA GLN A 43 -9.30 11.02 -20.56
C GLN A 43 -8.74 9.69 -21.06
N SER A 44 -7.45 9.66 -21.42
CA SER A 44 -6.75 8.39 -21.69
C SER A 44 -6.74 7.48 -20.45
N PRO A 45 -6.60 6.15 -20.60
CA PRO A 45 -6.43 5.25 -19.44
C PRO A 45 -5.30 5.68 -18.49
N ALA A 46 -4.17 6.14 -19.06
CA ALA A 46 -3.05 6.67 -18.28
C ALA A 46 -3.44 7.91 -17.48
N SER A 47 -4.09 8.91 -18.13
CA SER A 47 -4.55 10.12 -17.43
C SER A 47 -5.60 9.80 -16.36
N ALA A 48 -6.55 8.91 -16.66
CA ALA A 48 -7.58 8.52 -15.69
C ALA A 48 -7.00 7.84 -14.45
N SER A 49 -5.91 7.08 -14.59
CA SER A 49 -5.23 6.46 -13.44
C SER A 49 -4.59 7.46 -12.47
N LEU A 50 -4.40 8.73 -12.90
CA LEU A 50 -3.94 9.81 -12.02
C LEU A 50 -4.89 10.03 -10.84
N VAL A 51 -6.16 9.67 -10.94
CA VAL A 51 -7.12 9.76 -9.82
C VAL A 51 -6.64 8.97 -8.61
N LEU A 52 -5.96 7.84 -8.80
CA LEU A 52 -5.31 7.10 -7.70
C LEU A 52 -3.85 7.55 -7.51
N SER A 53 -3.10 7.69 -8.60
CA SER A 53 -1.66 7.95 -8.56
C SER A 53 -1.30 9.28 -7.90
N ILE A 54 -2.08 10.35 -8.13
CA ILE A 54 -1.85 11.64 -7.48
C ILE A 54 -2.05 11.55 -5.96
N THR A 55 -2.99 10.72 -5.51
CA THR A 55 -3.23 10.48 -4.09
C THR A 55 -2.04 9.77 -3.45
N THR A 56 -1.48 8.76 -4.10
CA THR A 56 -0.35 7.99 -3.57
C THR A 56 0.97 8.76 -3.65
N ILE A 57 1.19 9.63 -4.64
CA ILE A 57 2.30 10.60 -4.65
C ILE A 57 2.17 11.58 -3.48
N ALA A 58 1.01 12.20 -3.33
CA ALA A 58 0.75 13.15 -2.25
C ALA A 58 0.94 12.51 -0.87
N LEU A 59 0.51 11.24 -0.72
CA LEU A 59 0.72 10.46 0.49
C LEU A 59 2.22 10.23 0.74
N ALA A 60 3.00 9.83 -0.28
CA ALA A 60 4.45 9.66 -0.14
C ALA A 60 5.15 10.96 0.30
N LEU A 61 4.78 12.08 -0.31
CA LEU A 61 5.28 13.41 0.08
C LEU A 61 4.87 13.78 1.50
N GLY A 62 3.60 13.53 1.84
CA GLY A 62 3.06 13.79 3.18
C GLY A 62 3.77 13.00 4.27
N LEU A 63 4.19 11.76 4.01
CA LEU A 63 4.92 10.93 4.98
C LEU A 63 6.27 11.52 5.39
N LEU A 64 6.87 12.41 4.60
CA LEU A 64 8.08 13.14 4.99
C LEU A 64 7.83 14.15 6.12
N PHE A 65 6.64 14.74 6.16
CA PHE A 65 6.28 15.80 7.10
C PHE A 65 5.34 15.34 8.21
N ALA A 66 4.61 14.25 7.99
CA ALA A 66 3.59 13.74 8.90
C ALA A 66 4.11 13.40 10.32
N PRO A 67 5.33 12.84 10.52
CA PRO A 67 5.88 12.64 11.85
C PRO A 67 6.06 13.94 12.63
N PHE A 68 6.45 15.03 11.95
CA PHE A 68 6.57 16.35 12.57
C PHE A 68 5.20 16.89 13.01
N LEU A 69 4.19 16.78 12.14
CA LEU A 69 2.82 17.17 12.45
C LEU A 69 2.25 16.37 13.62
N SER A 70 2.44 15.06 13.60
CA SER A 70 2.01 14.15 14.66
C SER A 70 2.68 14.44 16.02
N ASN A 71 3.93 14.90 15.99
CA ASN A 71 4.66 15.27 17.19
C ASN A 71 4.19 16.63 17.77
N ASN A 72 3.69 17.54 16.93
CA ASN A 72 3.22 18.85 17.39
C ASN A 72 1.76 18.84 17.87
N LEU A 73 0.86 18.19 17.11
CA LEU A 73 -0.58 18.12 17.42
C LEU A 73 -0.93 16.99 18.37
N GLY A 74 -0.03 16.02 18.57
CA GLY A 74 -0.29 14.77 19.28
C GLY A 74 -0.94 13.70 18.40
N ARG A 75 -0.72 12.41 18.76
CA ARG A 75 -1.10 11.25 17.92
C ARG A 75 -2.59 11.22 17.60
N LYS A 76 -3.45 11.32 18.63
CA LYS A 76 -4.91 11.28 18.46
C LYS A 76 -5.40 12.39 17.54
N ASN A 77 -5.03 13.65 17.80
CA ASN A 77 -5.54 14.78 17.04
C ASN A 77 -5.11 14.68 15.56
N THR A 78 -3.87 14.28 15.30
CA THR A 78 -3.38 14.08 13.93
C THR A 78 -4.21 13.01 13.22
N MET A 79 -4.47 11.87 13.84
CA MET A 79 -5.30 10.82 13.25
C MET A 79 -6.73 11.30 13.00
N VAL A 80 -7.35 12.00 13.96
CA VAL A 80 -8.73 12.51 13.85
C VAL A 80 -8.84 13.51 12.70
N TYR A 81 -7.98 14.53 12.67
CA TYR A 81 -8.01 15.52 11.58
C TYR A 81 -7.72 14.88 10.20
N SER A 82 -6.80 13.92 10.15
CA SER A 82 -6.54 13.16 8.93
C SER A 82 -7.80 12.47 8.41
N LEU A 83 -8.56 11.77 9.26
CA LEU A 83 -9.76 11.06 8.85
C LEU A 83 -10.88 12.01 8.44
N LEU A 84 -11.14 13.05 9.23
CA LEU A 84 -12.21 14.03 8.96
C LEU A 84 -11.96 14.78 7.65
N LEU A 85 -10.74 15.30 7.45
CA LEU A 85 -10.38 16.04 6.25
C LEU A 85 -10.36 15.13 5.01
N THR A 86 -9.85 13.91 5.12
CA THR A 86 -9.89 12.93 4.04
C THR A 86 -11.32 12.67 3.57
N SER A 87 -12.24 12.46 4.50
CA SER A 87 -13.65 12.20 4.19
C SER A 87 -14.34 13.42 3.59
N LEU A 88 -14.04 14.61 4.13
CA LEU A 88 -14.59 15.88 3.61
C LEU A 88 -14.11 16.15 2.17
N PHE A 89 -12.81 16.04 1.91
CA PHE A 89 -12.26 16.23 0.55
C PHE A 89 -12.79 15.17 -0.43
N ASN A 90 -13.08 13.95 0.06
CA ASN A 90 -13.71 12.94 -0.79
C ASN A 90 -15.13 13.33 -1.19
N MET A 91 -15.94 13.84 -0.27
CA MET A 91 -17.27 14.41 -0.61
C MET A 91 -17.15 15.56 -1.61
N MET A 92 -16.16 16.43 -1.46
CA MET A 92 -15.96 17.58 -2.33
C MET A 92 -15.33 17.21 -3.69
N SER A 93 -14.81 16.00 -3.84
CA SER A 93 -14.02 15.61 -5.02
C SER A 93 -14.77 15.68 -6.35
N MET A 94 -16.09 15.52 -6.33
CA MET A 94 -16.95 15.49 -7.50
C MET A 94 -18.04 16.59 -7.48
N VAL A 95 -17.89 17.61 -6.64
CA VAL A 95 -18.84 18.77 -6.59
C VAL A 95 -18.71 19.63 -7.86
N ILE A 96 -17.49 19.74 -8.39
CA ILE A 96 -17.24 20.41 -9.67
C ILE A 96 -16.91 19.33 -10.69
N ASP A 97 -17.67 19.29 -11.79
CA ASP A 97 -17.47 18.34 -12.90
C ASP A 97 -16.28 18.75 -13.76
N HIS A 98 -15.09 18.69 -13.18
CA HIS A 98 -13.84 19.03 -13.84
C HIS A 98 -12.71 18.11 -13.36
N PHE A 99 -12.00 17.50 -14.30
CA PHE A 99 -10.97 16.49 -14.00
C PHE A 99 -9.86 17.01 -13.08
N TYR A 100 -9.35 18.23 -13.32
CA TYR A 100 -8.28 18.80 -12.48
C TYR A 100 -8.75 19.14 -11.06
N TRP A 101 -10.05 19.47 -10.88
CA TRP A 101 -10.64 19.62 -9.55
C TRP A 101 -10.61 18.29 -8.80
N LEU A 102 -11.03 17.21 -9.44
CA LEU A 102 -10.95 15.86 -8.87
C LEU A 102 -9.50 15.53 -8.47
N LEU A 103 -8.50 15.81 -9.34
CA LEU A 103 -7.11 15.57 -9.04
C LEU A 103 -6.61 16.39 -7.85
N LEU A 104 -7.02 17.67 -7.73
CA LEU A 104 -6.68 18.52 -6.58
C LEU A 104 -7.21 17.94 -5.27
N MET A 105 -8.50 17.54 -5.24
CA MET A 105 -9.08 16.91 -4.06
C MET A 105 -8.38 15.59 -3.73
N ARG A 106 -8.07 14.77 -4.72
CA ARG A 106 -7.33 13.52 -4.56
C ARG A 106 -5.91 13.76 -4.00
N PHE A 107 -5.24 14.84 -4.42
CA PHE A 107 -3.96 15.25 -3.84
C PHE A 107 -4.08 15.60 -2.36
N LEU A 108 -5.06 16.43 -1.99
CA LEU A 108 -5.32 16.81 -0.60
C LEU A 108 -5.67 15.59 0.27
N ILE A 109 -6.46 14.65 -0.25
CA ILE A 109 -6.75 13.37 0.40
C ILE A 109 -5.44 12.62 0.70
N GLY A 110 -4.51 12.53 -0.25
CA GLY A 110 -3.22 11.85 -0.04
C GLY A 110 -2.40 12.46 1.08
N ILE A 111 -2.28 13.79 1.13
CA ILE A 111 -1.62 14.51 2.23
C ILE A 111 -2.28 14.20 3.58
N CYS A 112 -3.62 14.21 3.65
CA CYS A 112 -4.34 13.91 4.89
C CYS A 112 -4.12 12.46 5.35
N ILE A 113 -4.19 11.48 4.43
CA ILE A 113 -3.95 10.07 4.74
C ILE A 113 -2.59 9.85 5.40
N SER A 114 -1.55 10.58 4.96
CA SER A 114 -0.20 10.44 5.50
C SER A 114 -0.12 10.69 7.01
N GLY A 115 -0.90 11.64 7.52
CA GLY A 115 -0.95 11.96 8.95
C GLY A 115 -1.48 10.79 9.80
N PHE A 116 -2.49 10.08 9.32
CA PHE A 116 -2.99 8.87 9.98
C PHE A 116 -1.96 7.75 9.97
N LEU A 117 -1.39 7.44 8.81
CA LEU A 117 -0.43 6.34 8.66
C LEU A 117 0.84 6.56 9.49
N ALA A 118 1.35 7.79 9.56
CA ALA A 118 2.52 8.11 10.38
C ALA A 118 2.25 8.03 11.90
N SER A 119 0.98 8.19 12.30
CA SER A 119 0.62 8.28 13.73
C SER A 119 0.15 6.97 14.32
N VAL A 120 -0.54 6.12 13.55
CA VAL A 120 -1.26 4.96 14.07
C VAL A 120 -0.34 3.93 14.73
N ILE A 121 0.75 3.53 14.08
CA ILE A 121 1.67 2.53 14.65
C ILE A 121 2.39 3.10 15.89
N THR A 122 2.79 4.37 15.84
CA THR A 122 3.42 5.04 16.99
C THR A 122 2.45 5.12 18.18
N TYR A 123 1.18 5.48 17.94
CA TYR A 123 0.14 5.48 18.96
C TYR A 123 -0.02 4.09 19.58
N LEU A 124 -0.04 3.03 18.77
CA LEU A 124 -0.15 1.66 19.27
C LEU A 124 1.04 1.25 20.13
N ILE A 125 2.27 1.63 19.73
CA ILE A 125 3.48 1.35 20.52
C ILE A 125 3.44 2.09 21.86
N GLU A 126 2.92 3.32 21.91
CA GLU A 126 2.84 4.15 23.10
C GLU A 126 1.73 3.69 24.07
N GLU A 127 0.58 3.17 23.57
CA GLU A 127 -0.62 2.93 24.38
C GLU A 127 -0.94 1.45 24.64
N VAL A 128 -0.38 0.52 23.85
CA VAL A 128 -0.65 -0.91 23.97
C VAL A 128 0.53 -1.63 24.63
N LYS A 129 0.25 -2.55 25.56
CA LYS A 129 1.29 -3.38 26.19
C LYS A 129 2.02 -4.22 25.14
N LYS A 130 3.34 -4.39 25.33
CA LYS A 130 4.21 -5.13 24.38
C LYS A 130 3.67 -6.53 24.03
N GLU A 131 3.09 -7.22 25.01
CA GLU A 131 2.51 -8.58 24.85
C GLU A 131 1.36 -8.64 23.82
N TRP A 132 0.60 -7.54 23.69
CA TRP A 132 -0.58 -7.43 22.82
C TRP A 132 -0.30 -6.67 21.53
N LEU A 133 0.82 -5.96 21.45
CA LEU A 133 1.14 -5.05 20.34
C LEU A 133 1.11 -5.76 18.99
N GLY A 134 1.79 -6.90 18.87
CA GLY A 134 1.84 -7.66 17.63
C GLY A 134 0.45 -8.12 17.16
N ARG A 135 -0.43 -8.50 18.11
CA ARG A 135 -1.80 -8.90 17.79
C ARG A 135 -2.65 -7.72 17.31
N VAL A 136 -2.53 -6.56 17.97
CA VAL A 136 -3.28 -5.36 17.60
C VAL A 136 -2.82 -4.81 16.24
N VAL A 137 -1.51 -4.81 15.97
CA VAL A 137 -0.95 -4.44 14.66
C VAL A 137 -1.42 -5.42 13.58
N GLY A 138 -1.45 -6.72 13.85
CA GLY A 138 -1.99 -7.72 12.91
C GLY A 138 -3.46 -7.47 12.57
N ILE A 139 -4.29 -7.13 13.56
CA ILE A 139 -5.70 -6.78 13.36
C ILE A 139 -5.84 -5.47 12.58
N TYR A 140 -4.99 -4.47 12.85
CA TYR A 140 -4.94 -3.25 12.05
C TYR A 140 -4.65 -3.54 10.57
N VAL A 141 -3.65 -4.37 10.28
CA VAL A 141 -3.30 -4.76 8.90
C VAL A 141 -4.45 -5.52 8.24
N ALA A 142 -5.13 -6.40 8.95
CA ALA A 142 -6.34 -7.06 8.43
C ALA A 142 -7.46 -6.03 8.12
N GLY A 143 -7.63 -5.03 8.97
CA GLY A 143 -8.54 -3.91 8.74
C GLY A 143 -8.22 -3.11 7.48
N THR A 144 -6.93 -2.88 7.17
CA THR A 144 -6.50 -2.20 5.93
C THR A 144 -6.84 -3.02 4.69
N ALA A 145 -6.61 -4.33 4.72
CA ALA A 145 -6.93 -5.22 3.61
C ALA A 145 -8.44 -5.29 3.34
N LEU A 146 -9.24 -5.47 4.39
CA LEU A 146 -10.71 -5.49 4.29
C LEU A 146 -11.25 -4.14 3.82
N GLY A 147 -10.77 -3.04 4.38
CA GLY A 147 -11.18 -1.69 3.97
C GLY A 147 -10.92 -1.44 2.49
N GLY A 148 -9.74 -1.84 2.00
CA GLY A 148 -9.38 -1.71 0.60
C GLY A 148 -10.22 -2.56 -0.35
N VAL A 149 -10.56 -3.80 0.01
CA VAL A 149 -11.41 -4.68 -0.82
C VAL A 149 -12.85 -4.21 -0.82
N LEU A 150 -13.42 -3.98 0.35
CA LEU A 150 -14.81 -3.58 0.48
C LEU A 150 -15.08 -2.22 -0.19
N ALA A 151 -14.15 -1.28 -0.09
CA ALA A 151 -14.28 0.01 -0.79
C ALA A 151 -14.39 -0.14 -2.30
N ARG A 152 -13.53 -0.97 -2.91
CA ARG A 152 -13.57 -1.26 -4.36
C ARG A 152 -14.87 -1.93 -4.78
N THR A 153 -15.29 -2.92 -4.00
CA THR A 153 -16.54 -3.66 -4.28
C THR A 153 -17.76 -2.78 -4.08
N ILE A 154 -17.85 -2.04 -2.98
CA ILE A 154 -18.98 -1.15 -2.70
C ILE A 154 -19.07 -0.04 -3.75
N SER A 155 -17.95 0.60 -4.13
CA SER A 155 -17.98 1.64 -5.16
C SER A 155 -18.42 1.08 -6.52
N SER A 156 -17.98 -0.14 -6.86
CA SER A 156 -18.39 -0.82 -8.10
C SER A 156 -19.88 -1.18 -8.12
N LEU A 157 -20.45 -1.55 -6.97
CA LEU A 157 -21.88 -1.82 -6.82
C LEU A 157 -22.71 -0.52 -6.90
N LEU A 158 -22.25 0.52 -6.22
CA LEU A 158 -22.98 1.80 -6.17
C LEU A 158 -23.07 2.47 -7.55
N VAL A 159 -22.02 2.40 -8.36
CA VAL A 159 -21.96 3.07 -9.67
C VAL A 159 -22.91 2.46 -10.72
N GLU A 160 -23.45 1.26 -10.48
CA GLU A 160 -24.51 0.68 -11.31
C GLU A 160 -25.86 1.41 -11.16
N HIS A 161 -26.06 2.07 -10.02
CA HIS A 161 -27.34 2.72 -9.66
C HIS A 161 -27.20 4.23 -9.49
N TYR A 162 -25.99 4.73 -9.28
CA TYR A 162 -25.72 6.13 -8.99
C TYR A 162 -24.57 6.67 -9.84
N GLU A 163 -24.60 7.97 -10.12
CA GLU A 163 -23.51 8.68 -10.80
C GLU A 163 -22.25 8.73 -9.91
N LEU A 164 -21.09 8.93 -10.54
CA LEU A 164 -19.79 9.01 -9.85
C LEU A 164 -19.77 10.06 -8.73
N SER A 165 -20.43 11.21 -8.95
CA SER A 165 -20.57 12.29 -7.96
C SER A 165 -21.32 11.82 -6.71
N THR A 166 -22.43 11.13 -6.89
CA THR A 166 -23.24 10.56 -5.80
C THR A 166 -22.47 9.48 -5.05
N VAL A 167 -21.73 8.61 -5.76
CA VAL A 167 -20.88 7.59 -5.12
C VAL A 167 -19.79 8.24 -4.25
N ALA A 168 -19.15 9.32 -4.72
CA ALA A 168 -18.17 10.06 -3.94
C ALA A 168 -18.78 10.64 -2.65
N VAL A 169 -19.98 11.20 -2.73
CA VAL A 169 -20.71 11.76 -1.58
C VAL A 169 -21.14 10.65 -0.61
N ILE A 170 -21.64 9.52 -1.10
CA ILE A 170 -22.05 8.39 -0.23
C ILE A 170 -20.84 7.86 0.54
N ILE A 171 -19.73 7.57 -0.16
CA ILE A 171 -18.52 7.04 0.49
C ILE A 171 -17.90 8.08 1.44
N GLY A 172 -17.77 9.32 0.99
CA GLY A 172 -17.25 10.42 1.81
C GLY A 172 -18.11 10.67 3.03
N GLY A 173 -19.45 10.70 2.88
CA GLY A 173 -20.41 10.90 3.99
C GLY A 173 -20.36 9.75 5.00
N ALA A 174 -20.37 8.50 4.53
CA ALA A 174 -20.26 7.33 5.38
C ALA A 174 -18.94 7.32 6.17
N THR A 175 -17.82 7.63 5.50
CA THR A 175 -16.51 7.71 6.15
C THR A 175 -16.38 8.93 7.06
N LEU A 176 -17.09 10.04 6.80
CA LEU A 176 -17.15 11.20 7.69
C LEU A 176 -17.89 10.87 8.98
N ILE A 177 -19.02 10.17 8.92
CA ILE A 177 -19.74 9.67 10.10
C ILE A 177 -18.84 8.72 10.90
N ALA A 178 -18.19 7.77 10.22
CA ALA A 178 -17.26 6.84 10.85
C ALA A 178 -16.06 7.57 11.50
N SER A 179 -15.58 8.67 10.91
CA SER A 179 -14.49 9.50 11.46
C SER A 179 -14.90 10.21 12.75
N ASN A 180 -16.15 10.65 12.87
CA ASN A 180 -16.68 11.19 14.11
C ASN A 180 -16.80 10.10 15.20
N LEU A 181 -17.23 8.89 14.85
CA LEU A 181 -17.22 7.76 15.76
C LEU A 181 -15.80 7.42 16.24
N PHE A 182 -14.83 7.41 15.31
CA PHE A 182 -13.41 7.22 15.65
C PHE A 182 -12.93 8.27 16.65
N TRP A 183 -13.26 9.54 16.45
CA TRP A 183 -12.88 10.63 17.34
C TRP A 183 -13.38 10.41 18.78
N ILE A 184 -14.65 10.02 18.91
CA ILE A 184 -15.29 9.77 20.22
C ILE A 184 -14.69 8.51 20.87
N MET A 185 -14.45 7.46 20.09
CA MET A 185 -14.02 6.16 20.60
C MET A 185 -12.54 6.13 20.97
N LEU A 186 -11.66 6.77 20.18
CA LEU A 186 -10.22 6.68 20.40
C LEU A 186 -9.83 7.40 21.71
N PRO A 187 -9.18 6.71 22.67
CA PRO A 187 -8.69 7.34 23.88
C PRO A 187 -7.61 8.39 23.61
N GLN A 188 -7.48 9.37 24.49
CA GLN A 188 -6.33 10.29 24.44
C GLN A 188 -5.03 9.51 24.64
N SER A 189 -3.95 10.01 24.00
CA SER A 189 -2.62 9.48 24.17
C SER A 189 -2.10 9.86 25.56
N SER A 190 -2.02 8.89 26.47
CA SER A 190 -1.58 9.11 27.87
C SER A 190 -0.06 9.02 28.00
N ASN A 191 0.59 8.30 27.09
CA ASN A 191 2.04 8.08 27.12
C ASN A 191 2.79 8.90 26.05
N PHE A 192 2.13 9.91 25.49
CA PHE A 192 2.72 10.77 24.47
C PHE A 192 3.82 11.64 25.08
N ILE A 193 5.03 11.51 24.53
CA ILE A 193 6.17 12.36 24.84
C ILE A 193 6.54 13.15 23.58
N LYS A 194 6.44 14.46 23.67
CA LYS A 194 6.86 15.35 22.58
C LYS A 194 8.37 15.24 22.42
N ARG A 195 8.82 14.83 21.24
CA ARG A 195 10.24 14.70 20.92
C ARG A 195 10.72 15.95 20.14
N THR A 196 11.89 16.46 20.48
CA THR A 196 12.52 17.49 19.67
C THR A 196 13.19 16.82 18.47
N TYR A 197 12.57 16.94 17.29
CA TYR A 197 13.18 16.48 16.05
C TYR A 197 14.02 17.59 15.45
N ALA A 198 15.33 17.43 15.46
CA ALA A 198 16.19 18.25 14.63
C ALA A 198 16.07 17.72 13.17
N LEU A 199 15.60 18.56 12.25
CA LEU A 199 15.43 18.20 10.82
C LEU A 199 16.73 17.68 10.21
N ILE A 200 17.88 18.12 10.73
CA ILE A 200 19.19 17.66 10.28
C ILE A 200 19.42 16.17 10.58
N HIS A 201 18.94 15.65 11.71
CA HIS A 201 19.06 14.23 12.05
C HIS A 201 18.19 13.37 11.15
N LEU A 202 16.98 13.83 10.84
CA LEU A 202 16.11 13.14 9.87
C LEU A 202 16.77 13.07 8.49
N LYS A 203 17.30 14.21 7.99
CA LYS A 203 18.02 14.25 6.70
C LYS A 203 19.19 13.26 6.67
N ASN A 204 20.01 13.25 7.70
CA ASN A 204 21.17 12.37 7.78
C ASN A 204 20.75 10.89 7.86
N GLY A 205 19.70 10.55 8.62
CA GLY A 205 19.17 9.20 8.71
C GLY A 205 18.56 8.72 7.38
N PHE A 206 17.83 9.57 6.68
CA PHE A 206 17.32 9.25 5.33
C PHE A 206 18.46 9.04 4.34
N MET A 207 19.47 9.91 4.33
CA MET A 207 20.61 9.79 3.42
C MET A 207 21.43 8.53 3.73
N ALA A 208 21.72 8.24 4.99
CA ALA A 208 22.42 7.04 5.41
C ALA A 208 21.67 5.77 4.97
N SER A 209 20.34 5.73 5.15
CA SER A 209 19.51 4.60 4.75
C SER A 209 19.40 4.46 3.22
N LEU A 210 19.39 5.55 2.48
CA LEU A 210 19.33 5.54 1.00
C LEU A 210 20.65 5.07 0.38
N LEU A 211 21.78 5.39 1.01
CA LEU A 211 23.11 5.01 0.54
C LEU A 211 23.54 3.61 0.98
N ASP A 212 22.82 3.00 1.94
CA ASP A 212 23.14 1.66 2.42
C ASP A 212 22.83 0.62 1.33
N ASN A 213 23.88 0.00 0.79
CA ASN A 213 23.80 -1.00 -0.27
C ASN A 213 22.98 -2.25 0.14
N LYS A 214 22.89 -2.56 1.46
CA LYS A 214 22.17 -3.75 1.95
C LYS A 214 20.66 -3.61 1.81
N ILE A 215 20.13 -2.39 1.94
CA ILE A 215 18.69 -2.13 1.93
C ILE A 215 18.23 -1.40 0.66
N ARG A 216 19.11 -0.63 0.00
CA ARG A 216 18.79 0.11 -1.22
C ARG A 216 18.23 -0.77 -2.33
N GLY A 217 18.80 -1.97 -2.52
CA GLY A 217 18.31 -2.92 -3.53
C GLY A 217 16.86 -3.32 -3.31
N ILE A 218 16.45 -3.50 -2.06
CA ILE A 218 15.05 -3.83 -1.71
C ILE A 218 14.12 -2.65 -1.95
N TYR A 219 14.53 -1.41 -1.65
CA TYR A 219 13.70 -0.23 -1.98
C TYR A 219 13.38 -0.16 -3.47
N ILE A 220 14.40 -0.29 -4.32
CA ILE A 220 14.24 -0.25 -5.78
C ILE A 220 13.40 -1.43 -6.28
N ALA A 221 13.70 -2.64 -5.81
CA ALA A 221 12.95 -3.82 -6.19
C ALA A 221 11.46 -3.69 -5.79
N HIS A 222 11.22 -3.22 -4.59
CA HIS A 222 9.85 -3.09 -4.08
C HIS A 222 9.07 -1.95 -4.74
N PHE A 223 9.75 -0.85 -5.14
CA PHE A 223 9.18 0.21 -5.98
C PHE A 223 8.59 -0.36 -7.28
N PHE A 224 9.32 -1.21 -8.00
CA PHE A 224 8.80 -1.86 -9.20
C PHE A 224 7.70 -2.88 -8.86
N THR A 225 7.89 -3.68 -7.83
CA THR A 225 6.94 -4.74 -7.45
C THR A 225 5.56 -4.18 -7.13
N ILE A 226 5.48 -3.17 -6.27
CA ILE A 226 4.20 -2.54 -5.91
C ILE A 226 3.62 -1.73 -7.06
N GLY A 227 4.48 -1.11 -7.87
CA GLY A 227 4.06 -0.40 -9.06
C GLY A 227 3.38 -1.32 -10.06
N ILE A 228 3.94 -2.50 -10.31
CA ILE A 228 3.33 -3.52 -11.18
C ILE A 228 2.01 -4.02 -10.59
N TYR A 229 1.94 -4.25 -9.28
CA TYR A 229 0.70 -4.62 -8.62
C TYR A 229 -0.40 -3.58 -8.84
N THR A 230 -0.07 -2.32 -8.60
CA THR A 230 -1.02 -1.21 -8.80
C THR A 230 -1.45 -1.10 -10.26
N SER A 231 -0.51 -1.28 -11.20
CA SER A 231 -0.77 -1.24 -12.64
C SER A 231 -1.78 -2.30 -13.07
N VAL A 232 -1.60 -3.54 -12.65
CA VAL A 232 -2.54 -4.62 -12.98
C VAL A 232 -3.93 -4.31 -12.43
N LEU A 233 -4.03 -3.87 -11.18
CA LEU A 233 -5.32 -3.54 -10.57
C LEU A 233 -5.97 -2.28 -11.16
N ASN A 234 -5.20 -1.32 -11.66
CA ASN A 234 -5.73 -0.12 -12.30
C ASN A 234 -6.36 -0.43 -13.67
N TYR A 235 -5.80 -1.38 -14.40
CA TYR A 235 -6.18 -1.59 -15.79
C TYR A 235 -6.95 -2.89 -16.04
N ILE A 236 -7.06 -3.80 -15.06
CA ILE A 236 -7.79 -5.09 -15.22
C ILE A 236 -9.27 -4.89 -15.59
N SER A 237 -9.88 -3.80 -15.18
CA SER A 237 -11.27 -3.49 -15.52
C SER A 237 -11.49 -3.33 -17.03
N TYR A 238 -10.49 -2.85 -17.78
CA TYR A 238 -10.61 -2.63 -19.22
C TYR A 238 -10.83 -3.92 -20.04
N PRO A 239 -10.01 -5.00 -19.88
CA PRO A 239 -10.30 -6.26 -20.56
C PRO A 239 -11.58 -6.93 -20.05
N LEU A 240 -11.92 -6.79 -18.76
CA LEU A 240 -13.13 -7.41 -18.21
C LEU A 240 -14.43 -6.75 -18.69
N THR A 241 -14.42 -5.48 -19.08
CA THR A 241 -15.58 -4.78 -19.70
C THR A 241 -15.75 -5.07 -21.19
N LYS A 242 -14.78 -5.73 -21.84
CA LYS A 242 -14.81 -6.06 -23.27
C LYS A 242 -15.10 -7.55 -23.50
N PRO A 243 -15.50 -7.95 -24.74
CA PRO A 243 -15.57 -9.36 -25.11
C PRO A 243 -14.24 -10.07 -24.88
N PRO A 244 -14.24 -11.35 -24.47
CA PRO A 244 -15.38 -12.25 -24.33
C PRO A 244 -16.21 -12.09 -23.04
N TYR A 245 -15.76 -11.30 -22.06
CA TYR A 245 -16.38 -11.23 -20.74
C TYR A 245 -17.57 -10.29 -20.67
N SER A 246 -17.40 -9.05 -21.14
CA SER A 246 -18.43 -8.00 -21.15
C SER A 246 -19.14 -7.80 -19.80
N PHE A 247 -18.37 -7.90 -18.69
CA PHE A 247 -18.90 -7.76 -17.35
C PHE A 247 -19.31 -6.33 -17.05
N ASN A 248 -20.39 -6.20 -16.27
CA ASN A 248 -20.79 -4.94 -15.66
C ASN A 248 -19.84 -4.58 -14.50
N GLN A 249 -19.94 -3.33 -14.02
CA GLN A 249 -19.02 -2.81 -13.02
C GLN A 249 -19.15 -3.54 -11.67
N SER A 250 -20.36 -3.96 -11.30
CA SER A 250 -20.61 -4.72 -10.06
C SER A 250 -19.84 -6.04 -10.02
N VAL A 251 -19.86 -6.80 -11.13
CA VAL A 251 -19.10 -8.05 -11.23
C VAL A 251 -17.61 -7.78 -11.17
N ILE A 252 -17.12 -6.72 -11.84
CA ILE A 252 -15.71 -6.33 -11.79
C ILE A 252 -15.26 -6.03 -10.35
N GLY A 253 -16.12 -5.39 -9.56
CA GLY A 253 -15.85 -5.14 -8.14
C GLY A 253 -15.57 -6.40 -7.33
N LEU A 254 -16.19 -7.53 -7.68
CA LEU A 254 -15.98 -8.81 -6.99
C LEU A 254 -14.59 -9.41 -7.23
N PHE A 255 -13.96 -9.11 -8.37
CA PHE A 255 -12.60 -9.60 -8.65
C PHE A 255 -11.56 -9.09 -7.63
N TYR A 256 -11.82 -7.96 -6.99
CA TYR A 256 -10.91 -7.44 -5.96
C TYR A 256 -10.90 -8.28 -4.68
N PHE A 257 -11.89 -9.17 -4.45
CA PHE A 257 -11.83 -10.16 -3.38
C PHE A 257 -10.64 -11.14 -3.54
N ALA A 258 -10.19 -11.38 -4.76
CA ALA A 258 -8.97 -12.15 -5.00
C ALA A 258 -7.77 -11.60 -4.23
N THR A 259 -7.73 -10.29 -3.96
CA THR A 259 -6.62 -9.66 -3.21
C THR A 259 -6.56 -10.08 -1.75
N LEU A 260 -7.63 -10.67 -1.18
CA LEU A 260 -7.60 -11.24 0.18
C LEU A 260 -6.67 -12.47 0.29
N SER A 261 -6.40 -13.17 -0.82
CA SER A 261 -5.40 -14.25 -0.85
C SER A 261 -4.01 -13.78 -0.40
N GLY A 262 -3.75 -12.48 -0.55
CA GLY A 262 -2.52 -11.85 -0.07
C GLY A 262 -2.32 -12.01 1.44
N VAL A 263 -3.38 -12.03 2.24
CA VAL A 263 -3.28 -12.28 3.69
C VAL A 263 -2.66 -13.66 3.94
N VAL A 264 -3.09 -14.66 3.17
CA VAL A 264 -2.52 -16.02 3.25
C VAL A 264 -1.04 -16.01 2.83
N GLY A 265 -0.71 -15.30 1.73
CA GLY A 265 0.68 -15.11 1.26
C GLY A 265 1.58 -14.51 2.34
N SER A 266 1.14 -13.42 2.96
CA SER A 266 1.85 -12.75 4.06
C SER A 266 2.08 -13.70 5.26
N LEU A 267 1.05 -14.43 5.69
CA LEU A 267 1.13 -15.35 6.82
C LEU A 267 2.05 -16.54 6.54
N LEU A 268 1.95 -17.15 5.36
CA LEU A 268 2.78 -18.30 4.98
C LEU A 268 4.25 -17.91 4.87
N PHE A 269 4.55 -16.83 4.15
CA PHE A 269 5.93 -16.35 4.00
C PHE A 269 6.51 -15.83 5.32
N GLY A 270 5.69 -15.21 6.16
CA GLY A 270 6.09 -14.82 7.51
C GLY A 270 6.56 -16.01 8.37
N ARG A 271 5.94 -17.20 8.22
CA ARG A 271 6.36 -18.45 8.92
C ARG A 271 7.65 -19.07 8.36
N LEU A 272 8.06 -18.67 7.15
CA LEU A 272 9.29 -19.14 6.51
C LEU A 272 10.51 -18.28 6.85
N ILE A 273 10.30 -17.09 7.45
CA ILE A 273 11.39 -16.23 7.95
C ILE A 273 12.26 -17.01 8.93
N GLY A 274 13.59 -16.91 8.76
CA GLY A 274 14.57 -17.62 9.57
C GLY A 274 14.75 -19.10 9.25
N LYS A 275 13.90 -19.70 8.38
CA LYS A 275 14.06 -21.08 7.91
C LYS A 275 14.77 -21.17 6.57
N PHE A 276 14.63 -20.14 5.76
CA PHE A 276 15.24 -20.02 4.43
C PHE A 276 15.88 -18.65 4.28
N PHE A 277 16.73 -18.48 3.26
CA PHE A 277 17.31 -17.17 2.94
C PHE A 277 16.23 -16.19 2.50
N ASP A 278 16.11 -15.08 3.22
CA ASP A 278 15.05 -14.07 3.02
C ASP A 278 15.00 -13.54 1.56
N ILE A 279 16.18 -13.35 0.92
CA ILE A 279 16.25 -12.88 -0.46
C ILE A 279 15.71 -13.92 -1.47
N SER A 280 15.91 -15.21 -1.19
CA SER A 280 15.39 -16.29 -2.03
C SER A 280 13.86 -16.36 -1.92
N LEU A 281 13.33 -16.20 -0.73
CA LEU A 281 11.87 -16.12 -0.53
C LEU A 281 11.29 -14.89 -1.23
N TYR A 282 11.95 -13.75 -1.18
CA TYR A 282 11.52 -12.56 -1.91
C TYR A 282 11.50 -12.82 -3.42
N ARG A 283 12.55 -13.43 -4.00
CA ARG A 283 12.59 -13.81 -5.42
C ARG A 283 11.45 -14.76 -5.80
N ILE A 284 11.21 -15.78 -4.99
CA ILE A 284 10.11 -16.74 -5.21
C ILE A 284 8.77 -16.02 -5.22
N SER A 285 8.55 -15.07 -4.30
CA SER A 285 7.30 -14.30 -4.27
C SER A 285 7.10 -13.46 -5.54
N LEU A 286 8.16 -12.89 -6.12
CA LEU A 286 8.10 -12.17 -7.40
C LEU A 286 7.78 -13.09 -8.57
N LEU A 287 8.35 -14.31 -8.60
CA LEU A 287 8.06 -15.31 -9.64
C LEU A 287 6.61 -15.80 -9.55
N ILE A 288 6.10 -16.05 -8.34
CA ILE A 288 4.68 -16.37 -8.10
C ILE A 288 3.80 -15.25 -8.64
N MET A 289 4.15 -14.00 -8.32
CA MET A 289 3.44 -12.82 -8.82
C MET A 289 3.46 -12.73 -10.35
N ALA A 290 4.61 -12.98 -11.00
CA ALA A 290 4.71 -12.97 -12.45
C ALA A 290 3.83 -14.04 -13.11
N VAL A 291 3.82 -15.27 -12.59
CA VAL A 291 2.93 -16.34 -13.06
C VAL A 291 1.47 -15.93 -12.92
N GLY A 292 1.07 -15.40 -11.74
CA GLY A 292 -0.28 -14.91 -11.52
C GLY A 292 -0.70 -13.83 -12.51
N ALA A 293 0.18 -12.86 -12.80
CA ALA A 293 -0.09 -11.82 -13.78
C ALA A 293 -0.32 -12.42 -15.18
N VAL A 294 0.55 -13.32 -15.64
CA VAL A 294 0.45 -13.96 -16.97
C VAL A 294 -0.87 -14.72 -17.12
N LEU A 295 -1.35 -15.40 -16.09
CA LEU A 295 -2.64 -16.11 -16.12
C LEU A 295 -3.81 -15.16 -16.39
N THR A 296 -3.71 -13.87 -16.04
CA THR A 296 -4.77 -12.88 -16.33
C THR A 296 -4.92 -12.54 -17.82
N THR A 297 -4.00 -12.98 -18.69
CA THR A 297 -4.09 -12.78 -20.15
C THR A 297 -4.97 -13.80 -20.84
N SER A 298 -5.37 -14.86 -20.15
CA SER A 298 -6.22 -15.92 -20.68
C SER A 298 -7.62 -15.41 -21.03
N HIS A 299 -8.24 -16.01 -22.05
CA HIS A 299 -9.66 -15.81 -22.38
C HIS A 299 -10.61 -16.68 -21.54
N ILE A 300 -10.08 -17.58 -20.71
CA ILE A 300 -10.84 -18.45 -19.81
C ILE A 300 -10.92 -17.79 -18.44
N LEU A 301 -12.14 -17.53 -17.98
CA LEU A 301 -12.41 -16.78 -16.73
C LEU A 301 -11.70 -17.38 -15.50
N TRP A 302 -11.69 -18.71 -15.38
CA TRP A 302 -11.06 -19.39 -14.23
C TRP A 302 -9.55 -19.11 -14.15
N PHE A 303 -8.85 -18.99 -15.28
CA PHE A 303 -7.43 -18.60 -15.28
C PHE A 303 -7.24 -17.14 -14.85
N VAL A 304 -8.15 -16.23 -15.21
CA VAL A 304 -8.09 -14.84 -14.76
C VAL A 304 -8.28 -14.76 -13.26
N ILE A 305 -9.29 -15.43 -12.70
CA ILE A 305 -9.56 -15.44 -11.26
C ILE A 305 -8.38 -16.06 -10.49
N THR A 306 -7.91 -17.23 -10.91
CA THR A 306 -6.77 -17.91 -10.30
C THR A 306 -5.50 -17.06 -10.43
N GLY A 307 -5.32 -16.41 -11.58
CA GLY A 307 -4.22 -15.48 -11.82
C GLY A 307 -4.20 -14.33 -10.83
N LEU A 308 -5.33 -13.67 -10.60
CA LEU A 308 -5.45 -12.58 -9.61
C LEU A 308 -5.20 -13.08 -8.17
N ILE A 309 -5.66 -14.27 -7.82
CA ILE A 309 -5.41 -14.91 -6.52
C ILE A 309 -3.91 -15.13 -6.32
N ILE A 310 -3.23 -15.75 -7.29
CA ILE A 310 -1.78 -16.02 -7.24
C ILE A 310 -0.99 -14.71 -7.25
N PHE A 311 -1.40 -13.74 -8.07
CA PHE A 311 -0.78 -12.43 -8.17
C PHE A 311 -0.81 -11.68 -6.83
N ALA A 312 -1.98 -11.64 -6.19
CA ALA A 312 -2.15 -11.00 -4.89
C ALA A 312 -1.43 -11.75 -3.77
N PHE A 313 -1.41 -13.07 -3.81
CA PHE A 313 -0.60 -13.88 -2.89
C PHE A 313 0.88 -13.48 -2.98
N GLY A 314 1.43 -13.38 -4.20
CA GLY A 314 2.83 -13.04 -4.44
C GLY A 314 3.23 -11.65 -3.93
N ILE A 315 2.41 -10.61 -4.18
CA ILE A 315 2.73 -9.25 -3.71
C ILE A 315 2.74 -9.13 -2.19
N PHE A 316 1.79 -9.73 -1.47
CA PHE A 316 1.77 -9.64 -0.02
C PHE A 316 2.88 -10.49 0.63
N ALA A 317 3.23 -11.62 0.01
CA ALA A 317 4.42 -12.37 0.38
C ALA A 317 5.69 -11.51 0.21
N SER A 318 5.84 -10.82 -0.94
CA SER A 318 6.99 -9.93 -1.18
C SER A 318 7.03 -8.75 -0.21
N ASN A 319 5.89 -8.15 0.13
CA ASN A 319 5.80 -7.09 1.14
C ASN A 319 6.34 -7.56 2.50
N THR A 320 5.96 -8.77 2.92
CA THR A 320 6.41 -9.35 4.19
C THR A 320 7.92 -9.56 4.19
N MET A 321 8.46 -10.10 3.10
CA MET A 321 9.89 -10.32 2.96
C MET A 321 10.69 -9.01 2.90
N ALA A 322 10.21 -8.00 2.14
CA ALA A 322 10.86 -6.70 2.05
C ALA A 322 10.89 -5.97 3.41
N SER A 323 9.76 -5.94 4.12
CA SER A 323 9.68 -5.36 5.47
C SER A 323 10.62 -6.05 6.44
N ASN A 324 10.65 -7.41 6.44
CA ASN A 324 11.55 -8.18 7.29
C ASN A 324 13.01 -7.91 6.96
N TRP A 325 13.37 -7.86 5.68
CA TRP A 325 14.74 -7.55 5.25
C TRP A 325 15.20 -6.20 5.78
N ILE A 326 14.38 -5.16 5.64
CA ILE A 326 14.70 -3.81 6.12
C ILE A 326 14.82 -3.79 7.65
N ALA A 327 13.89 -4.42 8.38
CA ALA A 327 13.92 -4.48 9.83
C ALA A 327 15.20 -5.13 10.40
N ASN A 328 15.74 -6.14 9.68
CA ASN A 328 16.92 -6.89 10.11
C ASN A 328 18.26 -6.30 9.62
N ASN A 329 18.27 -5.61 8.48
CA ASN A 329 19.50 -5.10 7.85
C ASN A 329 19.69 -3.59 7.97
N ALA A 330 18.65 -2.82 8.35
CA ALA A 330 18.79 -1.40 8.57
C ALA A 330 19.65 -1.10 9.81
N PRO A 331 20.53 -0.07 9.76
CA PRO A 331 21.32 0.36 10.90
C PRO A 331 20.44 0.63 12.12
N SER A 332 20.83 0.15 13.30
CA SER A 332 20.04 0.29 14.54
C SER A 332 19.70 1.74 14.87
N THR A 333 20.59 2.68 14.53
CA THR A 333 20.43 4.12 14.72
C THR A 333 19.41 4.78 13.81
N HIS A 334 19.04 4.15 12.66
CA HIS A 334 18.22 4.73 11.61
C HIS A 334 17.08 3.82 11.15
N LYS A 335 16.64 2.87 11.98
CA LYS A 335 15.55 1.94 11.63
C LYS A 335 14.24 2.63 11.29
N THR A 336 13.93 3.72 11.96
CA THR A 336 12.71 4.50 11.72
C THR A 336 12.73 5.15 10.35
N GLU A 337 13.86 5.79 9.99
CA GLU A 337 14.07 6.43 8.72
C GLU A 337 14.08 5.41 7.57
N ALA A 338 14.71 4.25 7.78
CA ALA A 338 14.69 3.16 6.82
C ALA A 338 13.28 2.63 6.52
N ASN A 339 12.44 2.44 7.54
CA ASN A 339 11.05 2.05 7.35
C ASN A 339 10.21 3.15 6.69
N SER A 340 10.48 4.42 6.99
CA SER A 340 9.82 5.54 6.34
C SER A 340 10.17 5.61 4.85
N LEU A 341 11.47 5.43 4.50
CA LEU A 341 11.91 5.33 3.10
C LEU A 341 11.24 4.16 2.37
N TYR A 342 11.14 3.00 3.00
CA TYR A 342 10.41 1.87 2.43
C TYR A 342 8.97 2.25 2.05
N SER A 343 8.27 2.92 2.96
CA SER A 343 6.90 3.39 2.70
C SER A 343 6.84 4.43 1.57
N ILE A 344 7.81 5.33 1.51
CA ILE A 344 7.92 6.33 0.44
C ILE A 344 8.14 5.64 -0.91
N PHE A 345 9.10 4.71 -1.01
CA PHE A 345 9.35 3.95 -2.25
C PHE A 345 8.15 3.11 -2.66
N TYR A 346 7.44 2.52 -1.68
CA TYR A 346 6.17 1.82 -1.89
C TYR A 346 5.14 2.71 -2.59
N TYR A 347 4.83 3.89 -2.02
CA TYR A 347 3.79 4.76 -2.58
C TYR A 347 4.25 5.46 -3.87
N LEU A 348 5.53 5.81 -4.01
CA LEU A 348 6.09 6.32 -5.26
C LEU A 348 6.04 5.27 -6.37
N GLY A 349 6.39 4.02 -6.08
CA GLY A 349 6.28 2.92 -7.04
C GLY A 349 4.85 2.70 -7.49
N SER A 350 3.92 2.59 -6.54
CA SER A 350 2.48 2.49 -6.81
C SER A 350 1.98 3.61 -7.71
N SER A 351 2.47 4.82 -7.51
CA SER A 351 2.04 5.99 -8.25
C SER A 351 2.70 6.10 -9.63
N ILE A 352 4.02 6.15 -9.67
CA ILE A 352 4.77 6.43 -10.90
C ILE A 352 4.61 5.28 -11.90
N ILE A 353 4.84 4.05 -11.47
CA ILE A 353 4.69 2.88 -12.36
C ILE A 353 3.20 2.65 -12.65
N GLY A 354 2.31 2.80 -11.64
CA GLY A 354 0.86 2.67 -11.82
C GLY A 354 0.29 3.63 -12.88
N TRP A 355 0.84 4.83 -12.98
CA TRP A 355 0.47 5.83 -13.99
C TRP A 355 1.16 5.58 -15.33
N LEU A 356 2.50 5.55 -15.35
CA LEU A 356 3.27 5.47 -16.59
C LEU A 356 2.99 4.18 -17.36
N SER A 357 2.72 3.08 -16.68
CA SER A 357 2.35 1.82 -17.33
C SER A 357 1.03 1.90 -18.12
N GLY A 358 0.19 2.89 -17.84
CA GLY A 358 -1.01 3.14 -18.63
C GLY A 358 -0.75 3.51 -20.08
N TYR A 359 0.40 4.13 -20.38
CA TYR A 359 0.82 4.35 -21.76
C TYR A 359 1.19 3.03 -22.43
N LEU A 360 1.89 2.11 -21.74
CA LEU A 360 2.17 0.78 -22.27
C LEU A 360 0.87 0.02 -22.55
N PHE A 361 -0.09 0.09 -21.62
CA PHE A 361 -1.41 -0.51 -21.83
C PHE A 361 -2.15 0.07 -23.03
N LEU A 362 -2.09 1.40 -23.21
CA LEU A 362 -2.74 2.10 -24.33
C LEU A 362 -2.15 1.68 -25.69
N PHE A 363 -0.80 1.56 -25.80
CA PHE A 363 -0.14 1.23 -27.06
C PHE A 363 -0.17 -0.25 -27.39
N PHE A 364 -0.05 -1.13 -26.38
CA PHE A 364 0.20 -2.56 -26.62
C PHE A 364 -1.00 -3.46 -26.24
N GLY A 365 -2.03 -2.93 -25.58
CA GLY A 365 -3.15 -3.71 -25.06
C GLY A 365 -2.77 -4.61 -23.90
N TRP A 366 -3.75 -5.40 -23.38
CA TRP A 366 -3.62 -6.12 -22.12
C TRP A 366 -2.52 -7.18 -22.12
N SER A 367 -2.47 -8.06 -23.12
CA SER A 367 -1.57 -9.22 -23.09
C SER A 367 -0.09 -8.80 -23.13
N ILE A 368 0.29 -7.94 -24.08
CA ILE A 368 1.68 -7.48 -24.18
C ILE A 368 2.07 -6.65 -22.96
N PHE A 369 1.17 -5.79 -22.49
CA PHE A 369 1.33 -5.03 -21.24
C PHE A 369 1.69 -5.95 -20.06
N ILE A 370 0.93 -7.03 -19.86
CA ILE A 370 1.18 -8.00 -18.78
C ILE A 370 2.51 -8.74 -18.97
N PHE A 371 2.86 -9.14 -20.20
CA PHE A 371 4.14 -9.79 -20.46
C PHE A 371 5.33 -8.87 -20.17
N LEU A 372 5.25 -7.58 -20.51
CA LEU A 372 6.27 -6.60 -20.17
C LEU A 372 6.42 -6.42 -18.65
N LEU A 373 5.32 -6.29 -17.93
CA LEU A 373 5.34 -6.16 -16.47
C LEU A 373 5.84 -7.44 -15.78
N SER A 374 5.45 -8.61 -16.27
CA SER A 374 5.94 -9.90 -15.77
C SER A 374 7.42 -10.09 -16.03
N GLY A 375 7.90 -9.69 -17.22
CA GLY A 375 9.32 -9.66 -17.54
C GLY A 375 10.13 -8.76 -16.59
N LEU A 376 9.57 -7.59 -16.22
CA LEU A 376 10.19 -6.69 -15.26
C LEU A 376 10.23 -7.30 -13.84
N LEU A 377 9.20 -8.06 -13.41
CA LEU A 377 9.23 -8.81 -12.15
C LEU A 377 10.33 -9.87 -12.14
N VAL A 378 10.43 -10.65 -13.22
CA VAL A 378 11.48 -11.67 -13.37
C VAL A 378 12.85 -11.03 -13.36
N LEU A 379 13.06 -9.95 -14.12
CA LEU A 379 14.31 -9.19 -14.12
C LEU A 379 14.66 -8.67 -12.71
N THR A 380 13.69 -8.11 -12.01
CA THR A 380 13.86 -7.63 -10.64
C THR A 380 14.28 -8.77 -9.70
N ALA A 381 13.67 -9.96 -9.84
CA ALA A 381 14.03 -11.13 -9.04
C ALA A 381 15.49 -11.58 -9.29
N PHE A 382 15.98 -11.50 -10.52
CA PHE A 382 17.36 -11.91 -10.87
C PHE A 382 18.42 -10.86 -10.51
N LEU A 383 18.08 -9.56 -10.59
CA LEU A 383 19.02 -8.48 -10.27
C LEU A 383 19.30 -8.34 -8.77
N LEU A 384 18.43 -8.86 -7.90
CA LEU A 384 18.67 -8.84 -6.46
C LEU A 384 19.79 -9.81 -6.10
N ARG A 385 20.88 -9.28 -5.55
CA ARG A 385 22.02 -10.10 -5.07
C ARG A 385 21.76 -10.57 -3.64
N GLY A 386 21.95 -11.85 -3.40
CA GLY A 386 21.81 -12.43 -2.05
C GLY A 386 23.13 -12.38 -1.28
N LYS A 387 23.03 -12.30 0.04
CA LYS A 387 24.17 -12.29 0.97
C LYS A 387 25.13 -13.49 0.85
N LYS A 388 24.70 -14.58 0.20
CA LYS A 388 25.51 -15.78 0.00
C LYS A 388 26.75 -15.52 -0.85
N HIS A 389 26.67 -14.57 -1.79
CA HIS A 389 27.80 -14.23 -2.66
C HIS A 389 28.85 -13.34 -1.95
N GLU A 390 28.44 -12.56 -0.92
CA GLU A 390 29.40 -11.77 -0.12
C GLU A 390 30.15 -12.65 0.88
N LEU A 391 29.50 -13.64 1.50
CA LEU A 391 30.15 -14.60 2.38
C LEU A 391 31.13 -15.51 1.64
N GLU A 392 30.79 -15.95 0.43
CA GLU A 392 31.72 -16.74 -0.42
C GLU A 392 32.92 -15.89 -0.90
N LEU A 393 32.74 -14.60 -1.13
CA LEU A 393 33.83 -13.66 -1.46
C LEU A 393 34.70 -13.31 -0.25
N GLU A 394 34.10 -13.16 0.95
CA GLU A 394 34.84 -12.95 2.18
C GLU A 394 35.62 -14.22 2.58
N ASP A 395 35.02 -15.41 2.50
CA ASP A 395 35.71 -16.68 2.75
C ASP A 395 36.85 -16.93 1.74
N HIS A 396 36.63 -16.63 0.46
CA HIS A 396 37.71 -16.72 -0.54
C HIS A 396 38.82 -15.68 -0.33
N SER A 397 38.51 -14.51 0.19
CA SER A 397 39.51 -13.48 0.51
C SER A 397 40.31 -13.85 1.77
N TYR A 398 39.67 -14.45 2.78
CA TYR A 398 40.35 -14.97 3.99
C TYR A 398 41.28 -16.16 3.66
N GLN A 399 40.79 -17.15 2.87
CA GLN A 399 41.61 -18.29 2.44
C GLN A 399 42.78 -17.89 1.54
N LYS A 400 42.63 -16.82 0.74
CA LYS A 400 43.69 -16.30 -0.11
C LYS A 400 44.79 -15.57 0.67
N ASN A 401 44.41 -14.94 1.77
CA ASN A 401 45.37 -14.28 2.68
C ASN A 401 46.10 -15.28 3.61
N GLU A 402 45.47 -16.37 4.03
CA GLU A 402 46.14 -17.45 4.80
C GLU A 402 47.11 -18.27 3.95
N ASN A 403 46.87 -18.42 2.64
CA ASN A 403 47.78 -19.12 1.72
C ASN A 403 48.93 -18.24 1.17
N SER A 404 48.95 -16.95 1.55
CA SER A 404 49.99 -15.99 1.14
C SER A 404 50.96 -15.59 2.25
N THR A 405 50.80 -16.15 3.45
CA THR A 405 51.73 -16.09 4.59
C THR A 405 52.37 -17.44 4.85
#